data_263cbab7d4fff7ae07b3e021996acf46
#
_entry.id   263cbab7d4fff7ae07b3e021996acf46
#
_cell.length_a   1.000
_cell.length_b   1.000
_cell.length_c   1.000
_cell.angle_alpha   90.00
_cell.angle_beta   90.00
_cell.angle_gamma   90.00
#
_symmetry.space_group_name_H-M   'P 1'
#
loop_
_entity.id
_entity.type
_entity.pdbx_description
1 polymer ?
#
loop_
_entity_poly.entity_id
_entity_poly.type
_entity_poly.pdbx_seq_one_letter_code
_entity_poly.pdbx_strand_id
1 'polypeptide(L)'
;GGAVQRGGGLLLRGIPEKNAVAHRGGWLKSAADSYEIRGKTLGIVGYGSIGTQLSVLAEALGMHVIFHDVVTKLPLGNARQVGSLDELLRTADIVTLHVPETPSTKWMIGEQQIRAMKKGGILINAARGTVVDIDALAAALKDRHLNGAAIDVFPVEPRSNDDEFISPLRGIDNCLLTPHIGGSTMEAQANIGLEVAEKLVRYSDNGTSITSVNFPEVALPSHPGKHRLLHIHQNILGVMSEINQVFASNGINISGQYLQTNEKVGYVVIDVDAAYSDLALKKLNEVNGTIRCR
;
A
#
# COMPACT_ATOMS: atom_id res chain seq x y z
N GLY A 1 0.84 7.56 8.51
CA GLY A 1 0.78 6.97 9.88
C GLY A 1 -0.01 7.84 10.85
N GLY A 2 0.33 9.12 11.01
CA GLY A 2 -0.26 9.99 12.05
C GLY A 2 -1.77 10.24 11.95
N ALA A 3 -2.33 10.37 10.74
CA ALA A 3 -3.77 10.57 10.55
C ALA A 3 -4.58 9.32 10.99
N VAL A 4 -4.11 8.13 10.66
CA VAL A 4 -4.72 6.85 11.04
C VAL A 4 -4.75 6.66 12.55
N GLN A 5 -3.62 6.94 13.21
CA GLN A 5 -3.47 6.81 14.67
C GLN A 5 -4.40 7.76 15.44
N ARG A 6 -4.48 9.01 14.99
CA ARG A 6 -5.37 10.02 15.58
C ARG A 6 -6.85 9.65 15.38
N GLY A 7 -7.23 9.19 14.17
CA GLY A 7 -8.60 8.75 13.88
C GLY A 7 -9.09 7.67 14.83
N GLY A 8 -8.28 6.63 15.08
CA GLY A 8 -8.61 5.56 16.02
C GLY A 8 -8.85 6.06 17.45
N GLY A 9 -7.95 6.91 17.95
CA GLY A 9 -8.08 7.50 19.31
C GLY A 9 -9.31 8.41 19.46
N LEU A 10 -9.61 9.22 18.45
CA LEU A 10 -10.78 10.10 18.44
C LEU A 10 -12.09 9.29 18.46
N LEU A 11 -12.16 8.21 17.66
CA LEU A 11 -13.36 7.36 17.57
C LEU A 11 -13.57 6.53 18.84
N LEU A 12 -12.51 6.01 19.47
CA LEU A 12 -12.61 5.29 20.76
C LEU A 12 -13.23 6.14 21.86
N ARG A 13 -13.08 7.47 21.80
CA ARG A 13 -13.61 8.42 22.79
C ARG A 13 -14.92 9.08 22.34
N GLY A 14 -15.42 8.78 21.15
CA GLY A 14 -16.60 9.44 20.57
C GLY A 14 -16.42 10.96 20.42
N ILE A 15 -15.19 11.42 20.19
CA ILE A 15 -14.86 12.86 20.14
C ILE A 15 -15.61 13.58 19.01
N PRO A 16 -15.75 13.02 17.79
CA PRO A 16 -16.47 13.72 16.71
C PRO A 16 -17.91 14.08 17.07
N GLU A 17 -18.65 13.14 17.61
CA GLU A 17 -20.03 13.36 18.06
C GLU A 17 -20.09 14.37 19.21
N LYS A 18 -19.27 14.18 20.24
CA LYS A 18 -19.22 15.07 21.41
C LYS A 18 -18.82 16.49 21.04
N ASN A 19 -17.87 16.65 20.12
CA ASN A 19 -17.47 17.95 19.57
C ASN A 19 -18.64 18.61 18.82
N ALA A 20 -19.31 17.88 17.95
CA ALA A 20 -20.46 18.43 17.21
C ALA A 20 -21.62 18.85 18.14
N VAL A 21 -21.89 18.08 19.20
CA VAL A 21 -22.89 18.45 20.23
C VAL A 21 -22.48 19.72 20.96
N ALA A 22 -21.20 19.85 21.38
CA ALA A 22 -20.70 21.03 22.08
C ALA A 22 -20.78 22.31 21.20
N HIS A 23 -20.46 22.22 19.91
CA HIS A 23 -20.60 23.35 18.98
C HIS A 23 -22.05 23.80 18.79
N ARG A 24 -23.02 22.91 18.98
CA ARG A 24 -24.48 23.25 18.96
C ARG A 24 -25.04 23.71 20.32
N GLY A 25 -24.14 23.94 21.31
CA GLY A 25 -24.53 24.41 22.64
C GLY A 25 -24.98 23.28 23.59
N GLY A 26 -24.87 22.03 23.19
CA GLY A 26 -25.16 20.87 24.03
C GLY A 26 -23.97 20.47 24.90
N TRP A 27 -24.24 19.58 25.89
CA TRP A 27 -23.20 19.08 26.78
C TRP A 27 -23.34 17.55 26.97
N LEU A 28 -22.47 16.77 26.29
CA LEU A 28 -22.50 15.30 26.32
C LEU A 28 -21.31 14.76 27.12
N LYS A 29 -21.39 14.81 28.46
CA LYS A 29 -20.40 14.22 29.36
C LYS A 29 -20.83 12.79 29.70
N SER A 30 -20.26 11.79 28.99
CA SER A 30 -20.56 10.38 29.20
C SER A 30 -19.31 9.54 28.99
N ALA A 31 -19.13 8.51 29.83
CA ALA A 31 -18.14 7.45 29.66
C ALA A 31 -18.67 6.24 28.87
N ALA A 32 -19.98 6.23 28.55
CA ALA A 32 -20.57 5.15 27.76
C ALA A 32 -19.88 5.09 26.39
N ASP A 33 -19.54 3.88 25.96
CA ASP A 33 -18.85 3.57 24.69
C ASP A 33 -17.54 4.38 24.44
N SER A 34 -16.92 4.84 25.54
CA SER A 34 -15.64 5.54 25.50
C SER A 34 -14.54 4.68 26.10
N TYR A 35 -13.48 4.45 25.34
CA TYR A 35 -12.39 3.53 25.69
C TYR A 35 -11.04 4.19 25.57
N GLU A 36 -10.08 3.71 26.39
CA GLU A 36 -8.67 4.08 26.24
C GLU A 36 -8.02 3.29 25.10
N ILE A 37 -7.06 3.91 24.42
CA ILE A 37 -6.30 3.25 23.35
C ILE A 37 -5.31 2.22 23.90
N ARG A 38 -4.77 2.48 25.10
CA ARG A 38 -3.83 1.61 25.79
C ARG A 38 -4.45 0.24 26.05
N GLY A 39 -3.71 -0.83 25.74
CA GLY A 39 -4.15 -2.21 25.92
C GLY A 39 -5.11 -2.70 24.83
N LYS A 40 -5.50 -1.87 23.86
CA LYS A 40 -6.28 -2.30 22.69
C LYS A 40 -5.39 -2.98 21.66
N THR A 41 -5.98 -3.86 20.87
CA THR A 41 -5.31 -4.54 19.77
C THR A 41 -5.55 -3.80 18.44
N LEU A 42 -4.47 -3.35 17.81
CA LEU A 42 -4.49 -2.84 16.45
C LEU A 42 -4.21 -3.97 15.45
N GLY A 43 -5.13 -4.20 14.52
CA GLY A 43 -4.96 -5.10 13.38
C GLY A 43 -4.57 -4.30 12.13
N ILE A 44 -3.41 -4.60 11.57
CA ILE A 44 -2.87 -3.94 10.37
C ILE A 44 -2.99 -4.89 9.19
N VAL A 45 -3.79 -4.53 8.18
CA VAL A 45 -3.90 -5.28 6.92
C VAL A 45 -2.96 -4.65 5.90
N GLY A 46 -1.88 -5.36 5.55
CA GLY A 46 -0.77 -4.87 4.75
C GLY A 46 0.37 -4.27 5.61
N TYR A 47 1.45 -5.03 5.75
CA TYR A 47 2.62 -4.65 6.58
C TYR A 47 3.78 -4.17 5.71
N GLY A 48 3.47 -3.19 4.83
CA GLY A 48 4.44 -2.47 4.00
C GLY A 48 5.04 -1.27 4.75
N SER A 49 5.59 -0.30 4.01
CA SER A 49 6.26 0.89 4.59
C SER A 49 5.40 1.69 5.57
N ILE A 50 4.08 1.81 5.30
CA ILE A 50 3.16 2.53 6.18
C ILE A 50 2.77 1.67 7.38
N GLY A 51 2.41 0.41 7.15
CA GLY A 51 1.99 -0.52 8.21
C GLY A 51 3.07 -0.75 9.26
N THR A 52 4.33 -0.93 8.84
CA THR A 52 5.49 -1.04 9.73
C THR A 52 5.71 0.19 10.60
N GLN A 53 5.67 1.39 10.03
CA GLN A 53 5.80 2.63 10.80
C GLN A 53 4.64 2.80 11.79
N LEU A 54 3.42 2.46 11.36
CA LEU A 54 2.25 2.55 12.21
C LEU A 54 2.34 1.58 13.40
N SER A 55 2.89 0.37 13.21
CA SER A 55 3.06 -0.59 14.30
C SER A 55 3.93 -0.04 15.43
N VAL A 56 5.04 0.62 15.09
CA VAL A 56 5.94 1.27 16.06
C VAL A 56 5.22 2.39 16.83
N LEU A 57 4.45 3.22 16.12
CA LEU A 57 3.69 4.30 16.75
C LEU A 57 2.58 3.76 17.66
N ALA A 58 1.90 2.68 17.26
CA ALA A 58 0.85 2.05 18.06
C ALA A 58 1.41 1.41 19.34
N GLU A 59 2.55 0.73 19.25
CA GLU A 59 3.26 0.19 20.40
C GLU A 59 3.63 1.29 21.41
N ALA A 60 4.12 2.44 20.92
CA ALA A 60 4.45 3.59 21.78
C ALA A 60 3.23 4.14 22.55
N LEU A 61 2.01 3.92 22.04
CA LEU A 61 0.76 4.22 22.76
C LEU A 61 0.29 3.10 23.71
N GLY A 62 1.05 2.03 23.82
CA GLY A 62 0.71 0.87 24.65
C GLY A 62 -0.35 -0.05 24.05
N MET A 63 -0.47 -0.08 22.71
CA MET A 63 -1.32 -1.03 21.99
C MET A 63 -0.59 -2.37 21.78
N HIS A 64 -1.36 -3.44 21.64
CA HIS A 64 -0.89 -4.69 21.04
C HIS A 64 -1.07 -4.63 19.55
N VAL A 65 -0.08 -5.07 18.77
CA VAL A 65 -0.13 -5.01 17.31
C VAL A 65 -0.15 -6.41 16.71
N ILE A 66 -1.13 -6.68 15.87
CA ILE A 66 -1.16 -7.84 15.00
C ILE A 66 -1.26 -7.37 13.54
N PHE A 67 -0.70 -8.13 12.62
CA PHE A 67 -0.80 -7.79 11.20
C PHE A 67 -1.01 -9.01 10.32
N HIS A 68 -1.62 -8.80 9.16
CA HIS A 68 -1.72 -9.78 8.09
C HIS A 68 -1.15 -9.19 6.80
N ASP A 69 -0.32 -9.98 6.10
CA ASP A 69 0.24 -9.66 4.80
C ASP A 69 0.28 -10.94 3.96
N VAL A 70 0.21 -10.82 2.64
CA VAL A 70 0.26 -11.96 1.70
C VAL A 70 1.63 -12.63 1.66
N VAL A 71 2.67 -11.96 2.15
CA VAL A 71 4.02 -12.50 2.30
C VAL A 71 4.47 -12.44 3.76
N THR A 72 5.39 -13.33 4.14
CA THR A 72 6.00 -13.28 5.47
C THR A 72 6.84 -12.02 5.61
N LYS A 73 6.59 -11.24 6.66
CA LYS A 73 7.30 -10.01 6.97
C LYS A 73 8.03 -10.11 8.31
N LEU A 74 9.16 -9.42 8.42
CA LEU A 74 9.83 -9.27 9.71
C LEU A 74 9.02 -8.31 10.59
N PRO A 75 8.50 -8.77 11.75
CA PRO A 75 7.75 -7.90 12.65
C PRO A 75 8.68 -6.91 13.36
N LEU A 76 8.20 -5.70 13.63
CA LEU A 76 8.88 -4.69 14.43
C LEU A 76 8.21 -4.57 15.81
N GLY A 77 9.01 -4.37 16.86
CA GLY A 77 8.52 -4.19 18.22
C GLY A 77 7.65 -5.38 18.69
N ASN A 78 6.47 -5.08 19.25
CA ASN A 78 5.52 -6.09 19.72
C ASN A 78 4.60 -6.65 18.62
N ALA A 79 4.78 -6.25 17.36
CA ALA A 79 3.92 -6.68 16.26
C ALA A 79 4.05 -8.19 15.99
N ARG A 80 2.93 -8.87 15.75
CA ARG A 80 2.88 -10.29 15.42
C ARG A 80 2.09 -10.54 14.16
N GLN A 81 2.66 -11.29 13.21
CA GLN A 81 1.94 -11.72 12.01
C GLN A 81 0.94 -12.82 12.38
N VAL A 82 -0.29 -12.69 11.91
CA VAL A 82 -1.34 -13.70 12.04
C VAL A 82 -1.52 -14.46 10.73
N GLY A 83 -2.04 -15.69 10.83
CA GLY A 83 -2.13 -16.62 9.71
C GLY A 83 -3.17 -16.25 8.66
N SER A 84 -4.20 -15.47 9.01
CA SER A 84 -5.28 -15.11 8.10
C SER A 84 -5.88 -13.74 8.40
N LEU A 85 -6.53 -13.16 7.38
CA LEU A 85 -7.32 -11.95 7.55
C LEU A 85 -8.46 -12.16 8.56
N ASP A 86 -9.14 -13.32 8.53
CA ASP A 86 -10.24 -13.63 9.45
C ASP A 86 -9.77 -13.65 10.92
N GLU A 87 -8.60 -14.24 11.21
CA GLU A 87 -7.99 -14.19 12.56
C GLU A 87 -7.73 -12.75 13.01
N LEU A 88 -7.20 -11.90 12.12
CA LEU A 88 -6.97 -10.49 12.42
C LEU A 88 -8.28 -9.77 12.75
N LEU A 89 -9.30 -9.91 11.91
CA LEU A 89 -10.58 -9.22 12.06
C LEU A 89 -11.27 -9.60 13.37
N ARG A 90 -11.27 -10.87 13.76
CA ARG A 90 -11.87 -11.34 15.01
C ARG A 90 -11.09 -10.94 16.26
N THR A 91 -9.79 -10.68 16.11
CA THR A 91 -8.91 -10.39 17.25
C THR A 91 -8.75 -8.91 17.52
N ALA A 92 -8.73 -8.07 16.47
CA ALA A 92 -8.45 -6.65 16.59
C ALA A 92 -9.64 -5.85 17.16
N ASP A 93 -9.32 -4.84 17.96
CA ASP A 93 -10.29 -3.81 18.39
C ASP A 93 -10.38 -2.67 17.37
N ILE A 94 -9.26 -2.39 16.69
CA ILE A 94 -9.16 -1.42 15.61
C ILE A 94 -8.51 -2.13 14.43
N VAL A 95 -9.13 -2.06 13.25
CA VAL A 95 -8.58 -2.57 11.99
C VAL A 95 -8.20 -1.40 11.10
N THR A 96 -7.01 -1.42 10.53
CA THR A 96 -6.53 -0.40 9.59
C THR A 96 -5.94 -1.05 8.33
N LEU A 97 -6.25 -0.44 7.18
CA LEU A 97 -5.92 -0.99 5.87
C LEU A 97 -4.76 -0.22 5.24
N HIS A 98 -3.76 -0.97 4.75
CA HIS A 98 -2.55 -0.44 4.09
C HIS A 98 -2.16 -1.28 2.88
N VAL A 99 -3.14 -1.69 2.10
CA VAL A 99 -2.97 -2.50 0.89
C VAL A 99 -3.11 -1.65 -0.38
N PRO A 100 -2.42 -2.01 -1.48
CA PRO A 100 -2.63 -1.37 -2.78
C PRO A 100 -4.00 -1.76 -3.37
N GLU A 101 -4.43 -1.04 -4.40
CA GLU A 101 -5.56 -1.44 -5.22
C GLU A 101 -5.10 -2.48 -6.26
N THR A 102 -5.63 -3.68 -6.15
CA THR A 102 -5.40 -4.80 -7.06
C THR A 102 -6.70 -5.59 -7.26
N PRO A 103 -6.79 -6.48 -8.26
CA PRO A 103 -7.95 -7.37 -8.37
C PRO A 103 -8.24 -8.19 -7.11
N SER A 104 -7.19 -8.59 -6.36
CA SER A 104 -7.33 -9.39 -5.13
C SER A 104 -7.70 -8.58 -3.89
N THR A 105 -7.48 -7.27 -3.88
CA THR A 105 -7.83 -6.40 -2.76
C THR A 105 -9.13 -5.63 -2.97
N LYS A 106 -9.68 -5.68 -4.19
CA LYS A 106 -10.97 -5.05 -4.49
C LYS A 106 -12.08 -5.72 -3.69
N TRP A 107 -12.80 -4.91 -2.90
CA TRP A 107 -13.90 -5.36 -2.01
C TRP A 107 -13.49 -6.46 -1.01
N MET A 108 -12.19 -6.53 -0.66
CA MET A 108 -11.72 -7.54 0.28
C MET A 108 -12.28 -7.37 1.70
N ILE A 109 -12.75 -6.18 2.05
CA ILE A 109 -13.49 -5.89 3.28
C ILE A 109 -14.95 -5.64 2.91
N GLY A 110 -15.67 -6.71 2.62
CA GLY A 110 -17.10 -6.73 2.35
C GLY A 110 -17.93 -7.00 3.61
N GLU A 111 -19.22 -7.25 3.44
CA GLU A 111 -20.15 -7.47 4.55
C GLU A 111 -19.69 -8.59 5.50
N GLN A 112 -19.26 -9.72 4.95
CA GLN A 112 -18.79 -10.87 5.75
C GLN A 112 -17.59 -10.49 6.63
N GLN A 113 -16.61 -9.77 6.06
CA GLN A 113 -15.41 -9.33 6.78
C GLN A 113 -15.74 -8.29 7.85
N ILE A 114 -16.61 -7.34 7.53
CA ILE A 114 -17.08 -6.34 8.48
C ILE A 114 -17.82 -7.00 9.64
N ARG A 115 -18.70 -7.98 9.38
CA ARG A 115 -19.40 -8.74 10.42
C ARG A 115 -18.51 -9.67 11.22
N ALA A 116 -17.37 -10.10 10.67
CA ALA A 116 -16.37 -10.87 11.38
C ALA A 116 -15.54 -10.01 12.37
N MET A 117 -15.51 -8.70 12.22
CA MET A 117 -14.88 -7.80 13.19
C MET A 117 -15.60 -7.89 14.54
N LYS A 118 -14.85 -7.60 15.62
CA LYS A 118 -15.46 -7.50 16.96
C LYS A 118 -16.62 -6.51 16.96
N LYS A 119 -17.70 -6.86 17.65
CA LYS A 119 -18.76 -5.90 17.96
C LYS A 119 -18.17 -4.73 18.74
N GLY A 120 -18.46 -3.51 18.30
CA GLY A 120 -17.85 -2.31 18.86
C GLY A 120 -16.45 -1.99 18.31
N GLY A 121 -15.99 -2.76 17.32
CA GLY A 121 -14.72 -2.50 16.64
C GLY A 121 -14.72 -1.21 15.82
N ILE A 122 -13.54 -0.79 15.39
CA ILE A 122 -13.33 0.41 14.57
C ILE A 122 -12.61 0.00 13.29
N LEU A 123 -13.09 0.50 12.14
CA LEU A 123 -12.44 0.33 10.84
C LEU A 123 -11.83 1.65 10.36
N ILE A 124 -10.57 1.60 9.89
CA ILE A 124 -9.87 2.75 9.33
C ILE A 124 -9.41 2.41 7.92
N ASN A 125 -9.82 3.21 6.94
CA ASN A 125 -9.36 3.09 5.56
C ASN A 125 -8.78 4.42 5.06
N ALA A 126 -7.46 4.48 4.98
CA ALA A 126 -6.70 5.53 4.31
C ALA A 126 -5.76 4.91 3.24
N ALA A 127 -6.18 3.78 2.66
CA ALA A 127 -5.42 3.06 1.64
C ALA A 127 -5.98 3.31 0.23
N ARG A 128 -7.08 2.61 -0.13
CA ARG A 128 -7.79 2.77 -1.42
C ARG A 128 -9.29 2.58 -1.21
N GLY A 129 -10.09 3.37 -1.91
CA GLY A 129 -11.55 3.39 -1.74
C GLY A 129 -12.22 2.06 -2.09
N THR A 130 -11.74 1.39 -3.13
CA THR A 130 -12.30 0.11 -3.61
C THR A 130 -12.00 -1.09 -2.71
N VAL A 131 -11.20 -0.93 -1.65
CA VAL A 131 -10.88 -2.03 -0.72
C VAL A 131 -12.04 -2.38 0.19
N VAL A 132 -12.91 -1.40 0.52
CA VAL A 132 -14.03 -1.54 1.44
C VAL A 132 -15.36 -1.40 0.70
N ASP A 133 -16.29 -2.30 0.97
CA ASP A 133 -17.69 -2.14 0.60
C ASP A 133 -18.34 -1.07 1.51
N ILE A 134 -18.56 0.09 0.93
CA ILE A 134 -19.06 1.27 1.64
C ILE A 134 -20.52 1.12 2.07
N ASP A 135 -21.35 0.39 1.31
CA ASP A 135 -22.75 0.15 1.68
C ASP A 135 -22.84 -0.80 2.87
N ALA A 136 -22.04 -1.88 2.86
CA ALA A 136 -21.93 -2.81 3.99
C ALA A 136 -21.38 -2.10 5.24
N LEU A 137 -20.39 -1.22 5.07
CA LEU A 137 -19.87 -0.40 6.17
C LEU A 137 -20.92 0.53 6.75
N ALA A 138 -21.67 1.23 5.90
CA ALA A 138 -22.75 2.13 6.33
C ALA A 138 -23.83 1.37 7.14
N ALA A 139 -24.22 0.16 6.71
CA ALA A 139 -25.13 -0.69 7.43
C ALA A 139 -24.60 -1.06 8.82
N ALA A 140 -23.32 -1.52 8.91
CA ALA A 140 -22.69 -1.90 10.16
C ALA A 140 -22.47 -0.76 11.16
N LEU A 141 -22.32 0.46 10.68
CA LEU A 141 -22.25 1.66 11.52
C LEU A 141 -23.63 2.07 12.06
N LYS A 142 -24.68 1.99 11.21
CA LYS A 142 -26.07 2.32 11.59
C LYS A 142 -26.63 1.36 12.63
N ASP A 143 -26.37 0.06 12.49
CA ASP A 143 -26.83 -0.96 13.45
C ASP A 143 -25.90 -1.12 14.66
N ARG A 144 -24.84 -0.29 14.77
CA ARG A 144 -23.89 -0.30 15.89
C ARG A 144 -23.14 -1.64 16.05
N HIS A 145 -22.98 -2.40 14.97
CA HIS A 145 -22.02 -3.51 14.97
C HIS A 145 -20.60 -2.97 15.10
N LEU A 146 -20.24 -1.91 14.35
CA LEU A 146 -19.03 -1.13 14.53
C LEU A 146 -19.32 0.15 15.33
N ASN A 147 -18.46 0.47 16.28
CA ASN A 147 -18.53 1.72 17.05
C ASN A 147 -18.10 2.93 16.22
N GLY A 148 -17.30 2.73 15.18
CA GLY A 148 -16.89 3.84 14.34
C GLY A 148 -16.08 3.42 13.11
N ALA A 149 -15.95 4.35 12.19
CA ALA A 149 -15.03 4.24 11.06
C ALA A 149 -14.34 5.59 10.78
N ALA A 150 -13.13 5.54 10.22
CA ALA A 150 -12.44 6.69 9.66
C ALA A 150 -12.07 6.36 8.20
N ILE A 151 -12.66 7.10 7.27
CA ILE A 151 -12.54 6.85 5.84
C ILE A 151 -11.99 8.10 5.16
N ASP A 152 -10.80 7.94 4.56
CA ASP A 152 -10.10 9.01 3.84
C ASP A 152 -10.18 8.83 2.31
N VAL A 153 -10.60 7.64 1.85
CA VAL A 153 -10.62 7.25 0.43
C VAL A 153 -11.94 6.59 0.08
N PHE A 154 -12.44 6.84 -1.15
CA PHE A 154 -13.77 6.40 -1.56
C PHE A 154 -13.73 5.72 -2.94
N PRO A 155 -14.65 4.77 -3.24
CA PRO A 155 -14.72 4.15 -4.56
C PRO A 155 -14.98 5.15 -5.69
N VAL A 156 -15.74 6.21 -5.38
CA VAL A 156 -16.00 7.34 -6.27
C VAL A 156 -15.67 8.61 -5.51
N GLU A 157 -14.70 9.34 -6.02
CA GLU A 157 -14.24 10.61 -5.44
C GLU A 157 -14.60 11.78 -6.38
N PRO A 158 -14.96 12.96 -5.83
CA PRO A 158 -15.15 14.18 -6.61
C PRO A 158 -13.88 14.52 -7.41
N ARG A 159 -14.04 15.05 -8.61
CA ARG A 159 -12.90 15.46 -9.46
C ARG A 159 -12.33 16.82 -9.08
N SER A 160 -13.14 17.65 -8.43
CA SER A 160 -12.77 18.98 -7.96
C SER A 160 -13.41 19.28 -6.60
N ASN A 161 -12.94 20.33 -5.93
CA ASN A 161 -13.52 20.79 -4.66
C ASN A 161 -14.93 21.36 -4.82
N ASP A 162 -15.37 21.66 -6.04
CA ASP A 162 -16.68 22.23 -6.35
C ASP A 162 -17.74 21.13 -6.62
N ASP A 163 -17.30 19.89 -6.84
CA ASP A 163 -18.19 18.75 -7.07
C ASP A 163 -18.82 18.25 -5.77
N GLU A 164 -20.09 17.82 -5.83
CA GLU A 164 -20.75 17.25 -4.66
C GLU A 164 -20.14 15.87 -4.31
N PHE A 165 -19.77 15.70 -3.05
CA PHE A 165 -19.38 14.40 -2.50
C PHE A 165 -20.63 13.57 -2.16
N ILE A 166 -20.84 12.46 -2.85
CA ILE A 166 -21.97 11.55 -2.64
C ILE A 166 -21.45 10.24 -2.05
N SER A 167 -21.93 9.88 -0.86
CA SER A 167 -21.58 8.63 -0.18
C SER A 167 -22.67 8.20 0.79
N PRO A 168 -22.95 6.89 0.94
CA PRO A 168 -23.89 6.37 1.94
C PRO A 168 -23.40 6.58 3.39
N LEU A 169 -22.15 6.99 3.58
CA LEU A 169 -21.56 7.31 4.89
C LEU A 169 -21.87 8.74 5.36
N ARG A 170 -22.38 9.61 4.51
CA ARG A 170 -22.75 10.98 4.89
C ARG A 170 -23.85 10.96 5.96
N GLY A 171 -23.70 11.82 6.98
CA GLY A 171 -24.65 11.94 8.07
C GLY A 171 -24.61 10.80 9.10
N ILE A 172 -23.62 9.92 9.05
CA ILE A 172 -23.38 8.89 10.06
C ILE A 172 -22.43 9.46 11.13
N ASP A 173 -22.95 9.77 12.32
CA ASP A 173 -22.23 10.51 13.38
C ASP A 173 -20.96 9.81 13.89
N ASN A 174 -20.92 8.47 13.87
CA ASN A 174 -19.78 7.67 14.27
C ASN A 174 -18.81 7.36 13.09
N CYS A 175 -18.89 8.13 12.01
CA CYS A 175 -18.00 8.03 10.87
C CYS A 175 -17.22 9.33 10.64
N LEU A 176 -15.90 9.27 10.69
CA LEU A 176 -15.03 10.37 10.27
C LEU A 176 -14.78 10.24 8.77
N LEU A 177 -15.11 11.30 8.03
CA LEU A 177 -14.86 11.38 6.59
C LEU A 177 -13.85 12.49 6.33
N THR A 178 -12.81 12.16 5.57
CA THR A 178 -11.81 13.13 5.11
C THR A 178 -11.61 13.01 3.60
N PRO A 179 -11.37 14.12 2.88
CA PRO A 179 -11.36 14.13 1.42
C PRO A 179 -9.98 13.73 0.85
N HIS A 180 -9.56 12.50 1.09
CA HIS A 180 -8.31 11.90 0.59
C HIS A 180 -7.06 12.75 0.93
N ILE A 181 -6.94 13.15 2.19
CA ILE A 181 -5.88 14.06 2.66
C ILE A 181 -4.76 13.37 3.45
N GLY A 182 -4.73 12.03 3.48
CA GLY A 182 -3.73 11.26 4.25
C GLY A 182 -2.28 11.57 3.89
N GLY A 183 -2.02 11.98 2.64
CA GLY A 183 -0.72 12.44 2.13
C GLY A 183 -0.66 13.94 1.79
N SER A 184 -1.70 14.70 2.09
CA SER A 184 -1.83 16.10 1.67
C SER A 184 -1.31 17.07 2.72
N THR A 185 -0.03 16.98 3.05
CA THR A 185 0.70 18.01 3.84
C THR A 185 1.82 18.59 2.99
N MET A 186 2.25 19.81 3.31
CA MET A 186 3.33 20.48 2.56
C MET A 186 4.62 19.67 2.60
N GLU A 187 4.97 19.12 3.77
CA GLU A 187 6.15 18.28 3.96
C GLU A 187 6.04 16.96 3.20
N ALA A 188 4.87 16.32 3.21
CA ALA A 188 4.65 15.08 2.47
C ALA A 188 4.77 15.29 0.96
N GLN A 189 4.22 16.38 0.42
CA GLN A 189 4.34 16.71 -1.01
C GLN A 189 5.80 16.95 -1.42
N ALA A 190 6.56 17.70 -0.62
CA ALA A 190 7.98 17.93 -0.86
C ALA A 190 8.79 16.62 -0.80
N ASN A 191 8.58 15.80 0.22
CA ASN A 191 9.28 14.53 0.39
C ASN A 191 8.92 13.50 -0.69
N ILE A 192 7.65 13.42 -1.12
CA ILE A 192 7.21 12.57 -2.25
C ILE A 192 7.93 13.01 -3.52
N GLY A 193 8.01 14.31 -3.79
CA GLY A 193 8.71 14.85 -4.96
C GLY A 193 10.18 14.44 -4.99
N LEU A 194 10.88 14.56 -3.87
CA LEU A 194 12.28 14.17 -3.73
C LEU A 194 12.46 12.64 -3.91
N GLU A 195 11.63 11.83 -3.26
CA GLU A 195 11.72 10.37 -3.34
C GLU A 195 11.43 9.87 -4.77
N VAL A 196 10.44 10.43 -5.45
CA VAL A 196 10.13 10.07 -6.83
C VAL A 196 11.27 10.47 -7.77
N ALA A 197 11.82 11.68 -7.61
CA ALA A 197 12.95 12.14 -8.39
C ALA A 197 14.18 11.23 -8.21
N GLU A 198 14.50 10.85 -6.97
CA GLU A 198 15.60 9.94 -6.68
C GLU A 198 15.41 8.56 -7.33
N LYS A 199 14.20 8.00 -7.28
CA LYS A 199 13.88 6.73 -7.94
C LYS A 199 14.00 6.80 -9.45
N LEU A 200 13.55 7.89 -10.06
CA LEU A 200 13.70 8.12 -11.50
C LEU A 200 15.17 8.24 -11.91
N VAL A 201 15.98 8.96 -11.13
CA VAL A 201 17.43 9.05 -11.36
C VAL A 201 18.06 7.66 -11.26
N ARG A 202 17.79 6.90 -10.20
CA ARG A 202 18.33 5.54 -10.05
C ARG A 202 17.92 4.62 -11.20
N TYR A 203 16.65 4.69 -11.64
CA TYR A 203 16.22 3.93 -12.81
C TYR A 203 16.92 4.37 -14.09
N SER A 204 17.12 5.67 -14.27
CA SER A 204 17.85 6.22 -15.42
C SER A 204 19.31 5.78 -15.44
N ASP A 205 19.99 5.89 -14.30
CA ASP A 205 21.44 5.68 -14.19
C ASP A 205 21.83 4.20 -14.17
N ASN A 206 21.08 3.36 -13.43
CA ASN A 206 21.49 1.96 -13.27
C ASN A 206 20.37 0.94 -13.54
N GLY A 207 19.15 1.37 -13.86
CA GLY A 207 18.04 0.47 -14.15
C GLY A 207 17.31 -0.09 -12.92
N THR A 208 17.66 0.32 -11.69
CA THR A 208 16.97 -0.13 -10.47
C THR A 208 15.51 0.30 -10.47
N SER A 209 14.60 -0.66 -10.29
CA SER A 209 13.14 -0.45 -10.26
C SER A 209 12.51 -0.76 -8.91
N ILE A 210 13.26 -0.58 -7.81
CA ILE A 210 12.80 -0.81 -6.44
C ILE A 210 11.52 -0.01 -6.15
N THR A 211 10.57 -0.64 -5.49
CA THR A 211 9.25 -0.08 -5.12
C THR A 211 8.31 0.19 -6.30
N SER A 212 8.62 -0.34 -7.48
CA SER A 212 7.69 -0.31 -8.60
C SER A 212 6.47 -1.18 -8.32
N VAL A 213 5.26 -0.67 -8.54
CA VAL A 213 4.01 -1.41 -8.27
C VAL A 213 3.39 -2.05 -9.50
N ASN A 214 3.73 -1.56 -10.69
CA ASN A 214 3.17 -2.01 -11.98
C ASN A 214 4.23 -2.48 -12.99
N PHE A 215 5.46 -2.63 -12.54
CA PHE A 215 6.62 -3.07 -13.32
C PHE A 215 7.45 -4.06 -12.50
N PRO A 216 8.17 -5.03 -13.10
CA PRO A 216 9.03 -5.94 -12.35
C PRO A 216 10.05 -5.20 -11.48
N GLU A 217 10.13 -5.56 -10.20
CA GLU A 217 10.99 -4.90 -9.22
C GLU A 217 12.36 -5.57 -9.17
N VAL A 218 13.42 -4.80 -9.47
CA VAL A 218 14.82 -5.26 -9.42
C VAL A 218 15.66 -4.28 -8.61
N ALA A 219 16.37 -4.81 -7.61
CA ALA A 219 17.44 -4.11 -6.90
C ALA A 219 18.77 -4.43 -7.56
N LEU A 220 19.47 -3.43 -8.07
CA LEU A 220 20.70 -3.63 -8.81
C LEU A 220 21.90 -3.05 -8.06
N PRO A 221 23.02 -3.81 -7.98
CA PRO A 221 24.29 -3.28 -7.47
C PRO A 221 24.89 -2.25 -8.44
N SER A 222 25.89 -1.52 -7.97
CA SER A 222 26.76 -0.73 -8.85
C SER A 222 27.50 -1.64 -9.84
N HIS A 223 27.84 -1.11 -11.03
CA HIS A 223 28.46 -1.86 -12.12
C HIS A 223 29.72 -1.15 -12.66
N PRO A 224 30.70 -0.82 -11.80
CA PRO A 224 31.89 -0.05 -12.21
C PRO A 224 32.65 -0.78 -13.30
N GLY A 225 33.01 -0.06 -14.38
CA GLY A 225 33.80 -0.59 -15.50
C GLY A 225 33.04 -1.55 -16.42
N LYS A 226 31.74 -1.71 -16.25
CA LYS A 226 30.84 -2.50 -17.12
C LYS A 226 29.85 -1.62 -17.83
N HIS A 227 29.37 -2.09 -18.98
CA HIS A 227 28.23 -1.50 -19.66
C HIS A 227 26.96 -2.28 -19.30
N ARG A 228 25.94 -1.57 -18.87
CA ARG A 228 24.66 -2.14 -18.43
C ARG A 228 23.60 -1.98 -19.49
N LEU A 229 23.03 -3.08 -19.93
CA LEU A 229 21.95 -3.15 -20.89
C LEU A 229 20.64 -3.44 -20.16
N LEU A 230 19.61 -2.65 -20.43
CA LEU A 230 18.28 -2.79 -19.86
C LEU A 230 17.33 -3.28 -20.95
N HIS A 231 16.78 -4.47 -20.81
CA HIS A 231 15.92 -5.10 -21.78
C HIS A 231 14.54 -5.42 -21.19
N ILE A 232 13.51 -4.83 -21.77
CA ILE A 232 12.12 -5.07 -21.42
C ILE A 232 11.49 -5.89 -22.53
N HIS A 233 10.84 -6.99 -22.20
CA HIS A 233 10.24 -7.93 -23.15
C HIS A 233 8.88 -8.43 -22.69
N GLN A 234 8.10 -8.95 -23.63
CA GLN A 234 6.89 -9.71 -23.31
C GLN A 234 7.28 -10.98 -22.55
N ASN A 235 6.56 -11.34 -21.50
CA ASN A 235 6.84 -12.56 -20.75
C ASN A 235 6.30 -13.78 -21.50
N ILE A 236 6.99 -14.20 -22.55
CA ILE A 236 6.65 -15.35 -23.40
C ILE A 236 7.81 -16.35 -23.44
N LEU A 237 7.49 -17.61 -23.78
CA LEU A 237 8.46 -18.69 -23.83
C LEU A 237 9.55 -18.41 -24.85
N GLY A 238 10.80 -18.74 -24.47
CA GLY A 238 11.97 -18.71 -25.37
C GLY A 238 12.75 -17.41 -25.37
N VAL A 239 12.20 -16.28 -24.93
CA VAL A 239 12.89 -14.96 -24.96
C VAL A 239 14.25 -14.99 -24.25
N MET A 240 14.32 -15.56 -23.05
CA MET A 240 15.59 -15.64 -22.32
C MET A 240 16.62 -16.54 -23.00
N SER A 241 16.17 -17.61 -23.66
CA SER A 241 17.05 -18.48 -24.45
C SER A 241 17.62 -17.72 -25.66
N GLU A 242 16.78 -16.94 -26.36
CA GLU A 242 17.20 -16.13 -27.50
C GLU A 242 18.17 -15.02 -27.05
N ILE A 243 17.87 -14.31 -25.95
CA ILE A 243 18.79 -13.31 -25.36
C ILE A 243 20.17 -13.94 -25.09
N ASN A 244 20.21 -15.07 -24.37
CA ASN A 244 21.48 -15.73 -24.03
C ASN A 244 22.22 -16.23 -25.29
N GLN A 245 21.49 -16.71 -26.31
CA GLN A 245 22.09 -17.12 -27.58
C GLN A 245 22.72 -15.94 -28.33
N VAL A 246 22.12 -14.76 -28.27
CA VAL A 246 22.70 -13.53 -28.86
C VAL A 246 24.08 -13.27 -28.30
N PHE A 247 24.28 -13.35 -26.99
CA PHE A 247 25.57 -13.12 -26.35
C PHE A 247 26.59 -14.24 -26.69
N ALA A 248 26.15 -15.51 -26.57
CA ALA A 248 26.97 -16.65 -26.87
C ALA A 248 27.49 -16.68 -28.31
N SER A 249 26.60 -16.43 -29.29
CA SER A 249 26.92 -16.42 -30.72
C SER A 249 27.82 -15.27 -31.14
N ASN A 250 27.89 -14.21 -30.39
CA ASN A 250 28.77 -13.05 -30.66
C ASN A 250 30.00 -13.00 -29.74
N GLY A 251 30.27 -14.07 -28.96
CA GLY A 251 31.44 -14.15 -28.09
C GLY A 251 31.44 -13.11 -26.96
N ILE A 252 30.28 -12.62 -26.55
CA ILE A 252 30.14 -11.60 -25.52
C ILE A 252 29.93 -12.29 -24.18
N ASN A 253 30.83 -12.02 -23.23
CA ASN A 253 30.69 -12.53 -21.88
C ASN A 253 29.73 -11.68 -21.03
N ILE A 254 28.78 -12.35 -20.37
CA ILE A 254 27.87 -11.72 -19.41
C ILE A 254 28.54 -11.74 -18.04
N SER A 255 28.82 -10.59 -17.46
CA SER A 255 29.39 -10.45 -16.13
C SER A 255 28.35 -10.34 -15.01
N GLY A 256 27.10 -9.97 -15.35
CA GLY A 256 25.96 -9.96 -14.43
C GLY A 256 24.64 -10.04 -15.20
N GLN A 257 23.67 -10.78 -14.66
CA GLN A 257 22.34 -10.87 -15.25
C GLN A 257 21.29 -10.92 -14.15
N TYR A 258 20.32 -10.03 -14.22
CA TYR A 258 19.25 -9.87 -13.25
C TYR A 258 17.91 -9.91 -13.98
N LEU A 259 17.03 -10.83 -13.61
CA LEU A 259 15.73 -11.01 -14.24
C LEU A 259 14.64 -10.96 -13.19
N GLN A 260 13.60 -10.18 -13.49
CA GLN A 260 12.31 -10.27 -12.83
C GLN A 260 11.19 -10.22 -13.86
N THR A 261 10.11 -10.94 -13.58
CA THR A 261 8.94 -11.01 -14.46
C THR A 261 7.67 -10.79 -13.66
N ASN A 262 6.67 -10.23 -14.32
CA ASN A 262 5.28 -10.34 -13.91
C ASN A 262 4.48 -11.11 -14.99
N GLU A 263 3.17 -11.16 -14.89
CA GLU A 263 2.33 -11.92 -15.84
C GLU A 263 2.50 -11.49 -17.30
N LYS A 264 2.85 -10.23 -17.56
CA LYS A 264 2.87 -9.63 -18.91
C LYS A 264 4.27 -9.30 -19.40
N VAL A 265 5.15 -8.89 -18.51
CA VAL A 265 6.42 -8.26 -18.85
C VAL A 265 7.58 -8.94 -18.11
N GLY A 266 8.66 -9.19 -18.82
CA GLY A 266 9.97 -9.49 -18.26
C GLY A 266 10.89 -8.28 -18.33
N TYR A 267 11.68 -8.09 -17.28
CA TYR A 267 12.72 -7.08 -17.21
C TYR A 267 14.05 -7.76 -16.88
N VAL A 268 14.95 -7.78 -17.84
CA VAL A 268 16.29 -8.32 -17.67
C VAL A 268 17.33 -7.22 -17.79
N VAL A 269 18.26 -7.20 -16.84
CA VAL A 269 19.39 -6.28 -16.82
C VAL A 269 20.66 -7.11 -16.98
N ILE A 270 21.51 -6.73 -17.93
CA ILE A 270 22.69 -7.49 -18.32
C ILE A 270 23.92 -6.57 -18.29
N ASP A 271 24.94 -6.99 -17.56
CA ASP A 271 26.21 -6.29 -17.48
C ASP A 271 27.24 -7.00 -18.40
N VAL A 272 27.82 -6.24 -19.31
CA VAL A 272 28.87 -6.71 -20.28
C VAL A 272 30.09 -5.79 -20.24
N ASP A 273 31.15 -6.21 -20.88
CA ASP A 273 32.31 -5.33 -21.09
C ASP A 273 31.97 -4.22 -22.08
N ALA A 274 32.45 -3.00 -21.83
CA ALA A 274 32.13 -1.80 -22.62
C ALA A 274 32.43 -1.93 -24.12
N ALA A 275 33.42 -2.72 -24.52
CA ALA A 275 33.81 -2.95 -25.90
C ALA A 275 32.67 -3.58 -26.75
N TYR A 276 31.68 -4.23 -26.12
CA TYR A 276 30.62 -4.95 -26.83
C TYR A 276 29.27 -4.26 -26.79
N SER A 277 29.18 -3.08 -26.18
CA SER A 277 27.89 -2.40 -25.86
C SER A 277 27.00 -2.18 -27.09
N ASP A 278 27.53 -1.62 -28.17
CA ASP A 278 26.75 -1.26 -29.35
C ASP A 278 26.23 -2.50 -30.11
N LEU A 279 27.08 -3.52 -30.22
CA LEU A 279 26.72 -4.79 -30.86
C LEU A 279 25.65 -5.51 -30.06
N ALA A 280 25.81 -5.59 -28.75
CA ALA A 280 24.87 -6.23 -27.85
C ALA A 280 23.51 -5.51 -27.88
N LEU A 281 23.48 -4.17 -27.79
CA LEU A 281 22.27 -3.37 -27.84
C LEU A 281 21.51 -3.57 -29.16
N LYS A 282 22.23 -3.54 -30.30
CA LYS A 282 21.64 -3.79 -31.61
C LYS A 282 20.99 -5.16 -31.68
N LYS A 283 21.71 -6.20 -31.25
CA LYS A 283 21.23 -7.58 -31.30
C LYS A 283 20.07 -7.86 -30.35
N LEU A 284 20.08 -7.28 -29.14
CA LEU A 284 18.98 -7.40 -28.20
C LEU A 284 17.67 -6.76 -28.73
N ASN A 285 17.76 -5.70 -29.50
CA ASN A 285 16.59 -5.10 -30.15
C ASN A 285 15.96 -5.98 -31.23
N GLU A 286 16.71 -6.95 -31.79
CA GLU A 286 16.24 -7.92 -32.78
C GLU A 286 15.52 -9.13 -32.16
N VAL A 287 15.63 -9.35 -30.85
CA VAL A 287 15.02 -10.49 -30.12
C VAL A 287 13.49 -10.40 -30.18
N ASN A 288 12.86 -11.52 -30.49
CA ASN A 288 11.40 -11.58 -30.56
C ASN A 288 10.77 -11.28 -29.19
N GLY A 289 9.70 -10.48 -29.19
CA GLY A 289 9.04 -10.05 -27.97
C GLY A 289 9.71 -8.88 -27.25
N THR A 290 10.79 -8.30 -27.79
CA THR A 290 11.39 -7.07 -27.24
C THR A 290 10.40 -5.91 -27.28
N ILE A 291 10.18 -5.29 -26.14
CA ILE A 291 9.38 -4.07 -26.00
C ILE A 291 10.31 -2.84 -26.08
N ARG A 292 11.42 -2.90 -25.34
CA ARG A 292 12.43 -1.84 -25.32
C ARG A 292 13.77 -2.36 -24.80
N CYS A 293 14.83 -1.89 -25.44
CA CYS A 293 16.20 -2.11 -24.97
C CYS A 293 16.98 -0.79 -24.97
N ARG A 294 17.79 -0.56 -23.96
CA ARG A 294 18.65 0.63 -23.84
C ARG A 294 19.93 0.30 -23.07
#